data_1f0f7d49780f309c03cc2b30b27bc7bb
#
_entry.id   1f0f7d49780f309c03cc2b30b27bc7bb
#
_cell.length_a   1.000
_cell.length_b   1.000
_cell.length_c   1.000
_cell.angle_alpha   90.00
_cell.angle_beta   90.00
_cell.angle_gamma   90.00
#
_symmetry.space_group_name_H-M   'P 1'
#
loop_
_entity.id
_entity.type
_entity.pdbx_description
1 polymer ?
#
loop_
_entity_poly.entity_id
_entity_poly.type
_entity_poly.pdbx_seq_one_letter_code
_entity_poly.pdbx_strand_id
1 'polypeptide(L)'
;MGLFDMFKGDTEEMTPHFALAASLLFMMGADGEYDNEEVGQLLSVLGGEDNGSGSIGVGANNKALLDRAVKYVRKNTVDAFLAEAAPILTDAQKLCILVNAIDSSLSDGQAEKEEQVMLGKMLTAFGISEERFKPFFEVIVLKNDRSVFTNKNHPKNKDGYEVKLEVSKV
;
A
#
# COMPACT_ATOMS: atom_id res chain seq x y z
N MET A 1 -9.65 38.88 2.84
CA MET A 1 -9.33 37.76 3.75
C MET A 1 -10.44 37.70 4.79
N GLY A 2 -11.33 36.77 4.62
CA GLY A 2 -12.46 36.61 5.54
C GLY A 2 -12.06 35.66 6.69
N LEU A 3 -12.66 35.94 7.86
CA LEU A 3 -12.50 35.12 9.09
C LEU A 3 -12.76 33.63 8.87
N PHE A 4 -13.44 33.29 7.79
CA PHE A 4 -13.73 31.89 7.35
C PHE A 4 -12.52 31.16 6.71
N ASP A 5 -11.50 31.87 6.22
CA ASP A 5 -10.28 31.25 5.70
C ASP A 5 -9.34 30.74 6.80
N MET A 6 -9.52 31.24 8.03
CA MET A 6 -8.76 30.74 9.21
C MET A 6 -9.31 29.43 9.77
N PHE A 7 -10.51 29.00 9.37
CA PHE A 7 -11.14 27.75 9.79
C PHE A 7 -11.19 26.68 8.70
N LYS A 8 -10.62 26.95 7.52
CA LYS A 8 -10.17 25.85 6.65
C LYS A 8 -8.97 25.20 7.32
N GLY A 9 -9.25 24.35 8.30
CA GLY A 9 -8.27 23.36 8.72
C GLY A 9 -7.73 22.69 7.46
N ASP A 10 -6.44 22.40 7.44
CA ASP A 10 -5.73 21.64 6.39
C ASP A 10 -6.56 20.42 6.00
N THR A 11 -7.56 20.58 5.15
CA THR A 11 -8.21 19.50 4.46
C THR A 11 -7.20 19.07 3.41
N GLU A 12 -6.41 18.07 3.78
CA GLU A 12 -5.47 17.44 2.88
C GLU A 12 -6.23 17.03 1.62
N GLU A 13 -5.89 17.63 0.50
CA GLU A 13 -6.50 17.27 -0.77
C GLU A 13 -6.12 15.84 -1.11
N MET A 14 -7.12 14.97 -1.30
CA MET A 14 -6.92 13.58 -1.69
C MET A 14 -6.49 13.53 -3.16
N THR A 15 -5.17 13.47 -3.37
CA THR A 15 -4.57 13.29 -4.69
C THR A 15 -4.14 11.82 -4.89
N PRO A 16 -3.95 11.34 -6.13
CA PRO A 16 -3.42 9.98 -6.35
C PRO A 16 -2.09 9.71 -5.65
N HIS A 17 -1.21 10.68 -5.59
CA HIS A 17 0.08 10.58 -4.90
C HIS A 17 -0.09 10.45 -3.39
N PHE A 18 -0.99 11.27 -2.82
CA PHE A 18 -1.33 11.17 -1.41
C PHE A 18 -1.99 9.83 -1.09
N ALA A 19 -2.89 9.35 -1.96
CA ALA A 19 -3.54 8.05 -1.82
C ALA A 19 -2.52 6.90 -1.83
N LEU A 20 -1.48 6.95 -2.67
CA LEU A 20 -0.41 5.96 -2.65
C LEU A 20 0.32 5.96 -1.30
N ALA A 21 0.79 7.12 -0.83
CA ALA A 21 1.51 7.23 0.44
C ALA A 21 0.65 6.77 1.62
N ALA A 22 -0.60 7.21 1.70
CA ALA A 22 -1.52 6.83 2.77
C ALA A 22 -1.87 5.34 2.74
N SER A 23 -2.07 4.75 1.56
CA SER A 23 -2.33 3.30 1.40
C SER A 23 -1.19 2.45 1.95
N LEU A 24 0.05 2.82 1.64
CA LEU A 24 1.23 2.10 2.12
C LEU A 24 1.37 2.23 3.63
N LEU A 25 1.12 3.43 4.18
CA LEU A 25 1.14 3.63 5.63
C LEU A 25 0.04 2.85 6.35
N PHE A 26 -1.17 2.76 5.80
CA PHE A 26 -2.22 1.92 6.37
C PHE A 26 -1.87 0.43 6.32
N MET A 27 -1.22 -0.03 5.26
CA MET A 27 -0.78 -1.42 5.16
C MET A 27 0.33 -1.72 6.16
N MET A 28 1.37 -0.91 6.20
CA MET A 28 2.51 -1.07 7.10
C MET A 28 2.11 -0.97 8.57
N GLY A 29 1.20 -0.07 8.91
CA GLY A 29 0.70 0.10 10.27
C GLY A 29 -0.50 -0.78 10.62
N ALA A 30 -0.81 -1.81 9.82
CA ALA A 30 -1.97 -2.67 10.06
C ALA A 30 -1.86 -3.41 11.40
N ASP A 31 -0.67 -3.75 11.84
CA ASP A 31 -0.36 -4.34 13.14
C ASP A 31 -0.18 -3.30 14.27
N GLY A 32 -0.16 -2.00 13.94
CA GLY A 32 -0.03 -0.88 14.86
C GLY A 32 1.39 -0.39 15.10
N GLU A 33 2.38 -0.96 14.42
CA GLU A 33 3.80 -0.58 14.53
C GLU A 33 4.36 -0.12 13.17
N TYR A 34 5.35 0.75 13.19
CA TYR A 34 6.13 1.17 12.02
C TYR A 34 7.61 0.98 12.34
N ASP A 35 8.30 0.18 11.55
CA ASP A 35 9.73 0.05 11.69
C ASP A 35 10.51 0.92 10.68
N ASN A 36 11.83 1.04 10.89
CA ASN A 36 12.68 1.87 10.05
C ASN A 36 12.88 1.27 8.64
N GLU A 37 12.77 -0.04 8.49
CA GLU A 37 12.91 -0.73 7.21
C GLU A 37 11.70 -0.47 6.33
N GLU A 38 10.50 -0.53 6.91
CA GLU A 38 9.24 -0.21 6.23
C GLU A 38 9.20 1.25 5.77
N VAL A 39 9.60 2.18 6.63
CA VAL A 39 9.72 3.60 6.26
C VAL A 39 10.73 3.79 5.13
N GLY A 40 11.85 3.05 5.15
CA GLY A 40 12.85 3.04 4.08
C GLY A 40 12.26 2.52 2.76
N GLN A 41 11.48 1.44 2.80
CA GLN A 41 10.77 0.92 1.63
C GLN A 41 9.77 1.93 1.08
N LEU A 42 8.97 2.54 1.94
CA LEU A 42 8.01 3.58 1.54
C LEU A 42 8.69 4.73 0.80
N LEU A 43 9.81 5.22 1.34
CA LEU A 43 10.60 6.27 0.68
C LEU A 43 11.16 5.81 -0.68
N SER A 44 11.54 4.54 -0.80
CA SER A 44 11.99 3.95 -2.06
C SER A 44 10.88 3.88 -3.10
N VAL A 45 9.67 3.53 -2.70
CA VAL A 45 8.50 3.49 -3.60
C VAL A 45 8.07 4.89 -4.04
N LEU A 46 8.14 5.87 -3.14
CA LEU A 46 7.85 7.27 -3.45
C LEU A 46 8.97 7.95 -4.22
N GLY A 47 10.18 7.38 -4.18
CA GLY A 47 11.32 7.86 -4.94
C GLY A 47 11.10 7.65 -6.44
N GLY A 48 11.23 8.70 -7.22
CA GLY A 48 11.15 8.73 -8.68
C GLY A 48 11.84 9.95 -9.21
N GLU A 49 11.73 10.23 -10.48
CA GLU A 49 12.24 11.47 -11.04
C GLU A 49 11.33 12.64 -10.72
N ASP A 50 11.89 13.71 -10.18
CA ASP A 50 11.18 14.98 -10.05
C ASP A 50 11.03 15.60 -11.45
N ASN A 51 9.83 15.53 -11.99
CA ASN A 51 9.50 16.16 -13.27
C ASN A 51 8.98 17.60 -13.10
N GLY A 52 9.19 18.21 -11.94
CA GLY A 52 8.72 19.55 -11.63
C GLY A 52 7.22 19.65 -11.31
N SER A 53 6.49 18.55 -11.35
CA SER A 53 5.07 18.53 -10.97
C SER A 53 4.86 18.41 -9.46
N GLY A 54 5.93 18.21 -8.70
CA GLY A 54 5.94 18.23 -7.24
C GLY A 54 5.31 17.02 -6.57
N SER A 55 5.13 15.93 -7.31
CA SER A 55 4.30 14.86 -6.81
C SER A 55 5.05 13.64 -6.31
N ILE A 56 5.67 12.86 -7.17
CA ILE A 56 6.46 11.70 -6.76
C ILE A 56 7.81 11.79 -7.46
N GLY A 57 8.87 11.80 -6.67
CA GLY A 57 10.18 11.92 -7.28
C GLY A 57 11.32 11.97 -6.27
N VAL A 58 12.52 11.63 -6.70
CA VAL A 58 13.71 11.71 -5.85
C VAL A 58 13.92 13.17 -5.45
N GLY A 59 13.73 13.45 -4.18
CA GLY A 59 14.30 14.59 -3.48
C GLY A 59 13.40 15.75 -3.13
N ALA A 60 12.40 16.15 -3.91
CA ALA A 60 11.84 17.48 -3.67
C ALA A 60 10.80 17.55 -2.54
N ASN A 61 9.75 16.78 -2.57
CA ASN A 61 8.63 16.93 -1.64
C ASN A 61 8.16 15.64 -0.96
N ASN A 62 8.90 14.54 -1.11
CA ASN A 62 8.51 13.25 -0.54
C ASN A 62 8.37 13.30 0.97
N LYS A 63 9.23 14.05 1.65
CA LYS A 63 9.15 14.25 3.10
C LYS A 63 7.87 14.97 3.49
N ALA A 64 7.52 16.06 2.81
CA ALA A 64 6.30 16.80 3.09
C ALA A 64 5.05 15.96 2.82
N LEU A 65 5.03 15.21 1.71
CA LEU A 65 3.95 14.26 1.38
C LEU A 65 3.81 13.20 2.47
N LEU A 66 4.93 12.61 2.89
CA LEU A 66 4.95 11.58 3.93
C LEU A 66 4.47 12.13 5.29
N ASP A 67 4.97 13.28 5.69
CA ASP A 67 4.57 13.92 6.96
C ASP A 67 3.05 14.20 7.00
N ARG A 68 2.48 14.63 5.88
CA ARG A 68 1.03 14.81 5.74
C ARG A 68 0.27 13.49 5.80
N ALA A 69 0.74 12.48 5.07
CA ALA A 69 0.12 11.16 5.05
C ALA A 69 0.14 10.51 6.45
N VAL A 70 1.25 10.61 7.19
CA VAL A 70 1.34 10.13 8.58
C VAL A 70 0.33 10.83 9.49
N LYS A 71 0.18 12.15 9.37
CA LYS A 71 -0.83 12.89 10.14
C LYS A 71 -2.25 12.45 9.80
N TYR A 72 -2.51 12.19 8.53
CA TYR A 72 -3.81 11.74 8.04
C TYR A 72 -4.17 10.35 8.57
N VAL A 73 -3.28 9.37 8.44
CA VAL A 73 -3.55 7.99 8.88
C VAL A 73 -3.73 7.86 10.40
N ARG A 74 -3.13 8.76 11.17
CA ARG A 74 -3.35 8.83 12.62
C ARG A 74 -4.72 9.36 13.03
N LYS A 75 -5.38 10.12 12.15
CA LYS A 75 -6.66 10.78 12.44
C LYS A 75 -7.85 10.13 11.77
N ASN A 76 -7.63 9.31 10.74
CA ASN A 76 -8.68 8.75 9.93
C ASN A 76 -8.62 7.23 9.94
N THR A 77 -9.76 6.60 9.76
CA THR A 77 -9.84 5.15 9.55
C THR A 77 -9.51 4.80 8.10
N VAL A 78 -9.05 3.56 7.87
CA VAL A 78 -8.83 3.06 6.52
C VAL A 78 -10.11 3.08 5.68
N ASP A 79 -11.27 2.79 6.28
CA ASP A 79 -12.55 2.77 5.56
C ASP A 79 -12.92 4.18 5.06
N ALA A 80 -12.75 5.21 5.90
CA ALA A 80 -12.95 6.61 5.50
C ALA A 80 -11.98 7.01 4.39
N PHE A 81 -10.70 6.66 4.53
CA PHE A 81 -9.68 6.90 3.51
C PHE A 81 -10.03 6.26 2.17
N LEU A 82 -10.38 4.98 2.17
CA LEU A 82 -10.71 4.24 0.95
C LEU A 82 -11.94 4.81 0.24
N ALA A 83 -12.92 5.29 1.00
CA ALA A 83 -14.11 5.96 0.42
C ALA A 83 -13.74 7.25 -0.32
N GLU A 84 -12.75 7.99 0.15
CA GLU A 84 -12.26 9.20 -0.52
C GLU A 84 -11.30 8.90 -1.68
N ALA A 85 -10.41 7.92 -1.52
CA ALA A 85 -9.36 7.61 -2.48
C ALA A 85 -9.89 6.84 -3.71
N ALA A 86 -10.77 5.86 -3.53
CA ALA A 86 -11.20 4.99 -4.62
C ALA A 86 -11.80 5.75 -5.82
N PRO A 87 -12.63 6.79 -5.65
CA PRO A 87 -13.23 7.51 -6.80
C PRO A 87 -12.24 8.29 -7.65
N ILE A 88 -11.10 8.71 -7.09
CA ILE A 88 -10.12 9.55 -7.79
C ILE A 88 -9.00 8.76 -8.46
N LEU A 89 -8.91 7.46 -8.22
CA LEU A 89 -7.85 6.59 -8.72
C LEU A 89 -8.28 5.89 -10.01
N THR A 90 -7.37 5.84 -10.97
CA THR A 90 -7.50 4.97 -12.14
C THR A 90 -7.29 3.50 -11.75
N ASP A 91 -7.72 2.57 -12.60
CA ASP A 91 -7.49 1.13 -12.40
C ASP A 91 -5.99 0.80 -12.27
N ALA A 92 -5.15 1.43 -13.08
CA ALA A 92 -3.71 1.24 -13.02
C ALA A 92 -3.12 1.73 -11.70
N GLN A 93 -3.60 2.89 -11.19
CA GLN A 93 -3.18 3.42 -9.89
C GLN A 93 -3.61 2.52 -8.73
N LYS A 94 -4.84 1.99 -8.77
CA LYS A 94 -5.35 1.02 -7.80
C LYS A 94 -4.50 -0.25 -7.76
N LEU A 95 -4.20 -0.82 -8.93
CA LEU A 95 -3.33 -2.00 -9.01
C LEU A 95 -1.91 -1.70 -8.54
N CYS A 96 -1.35 -0.55 -8.90
CA CYS A 96 -0.03 -0.11 -8.43
C CYS A 96 0.01 -0.01 -6.90
N ILE A 97 -0.99 0.58 -6.27
CA ILE A 97 -1.11 0.65 -4.81
C ILE A 97 -1.14 -0.75 -4.20
N LEU A 98 -2.00 -1.64 -4.70
CA LEU A 98 -2.14 -3.00 -4.17
C LEU A 98 -0.85 -3.81 -4.29
N VAL A 99 -0.17 -3.73 -5.43
CA VAL A 99 1.11 -4.43 -5.66
C VAL A 99 2.18 -3.95 -4.68
N ASN A 100 2.33 -2.64 -4.52
CA ASN A 100 3.32 -2.09 -3.60
C ASN A 100 2.97 -2.37 -2.12
N ALA A 101 1.70 -2.30 -1.76
CA ALA A 101 1.24 -2.61 -0.41
C ALA A 101 1.54 -4.07 -0.03
N ILE A 102 1.27 -5.02 -0.94
CA ILE A 102 1.56 -6.43 -0.72
C ILE A 102 3.06 -6.74 -0.77
N ASP A 103 3.82 -6.07 -1.63
CA ASP A 103 5.28 -6.24 -1.67
C ASP A 103 5.93 -5.83 -0.35
N SER A 104 5.40 -4.79 0.28
CA SER A 104 5.82 -4.35 1.60
C SER A 104 5.49 -5.39 2.69
N SER A 105 4.27 -5.91 2.71
CA SER A 105 3.81 -6.84 3.74
C SER A 105 4.36 -8.26 3.58
N LEU A 106 4.73 -8.67 2.38
CA LEU A 106 5.30 -10.01 2.12
C LEU A 106 6.83 -10.04 2.16
N SER A 107 7.47 -9.06 2.79
CA SER A 107 8.94 -8.99 2.86
C SER A 107 9.58 -10.24 3.51
N ASP A 108 8.87 -10.92 4.40
CA ASP A 108 9.26 -12.19 5.04
C ASP A 108 8.59 -13.44 4.43
N GLY A 109 7.77 -13.26 3.38
CA GLY A 109 7.11 -14.34 2.64
C GLY A 109 5.73 -14.74 3.15
N GLN A 110 5.23 -14.14 4.23
CA GLN A 110 3.89 -14.38 4.76
C GLN A 110 3.23 -13.08 5.19
N ALA A 111 2.01 -12.84 4.71
CA ALA A 111 1.20 -11.72 5.18
C ALA A 111 0.58 -12.05 6.54
N GLU A 112 0.68 -11.15 7.49
CA GLU A 112 0.01 -11.26 8.77
C GLU A 112 -1.51 -11.15 8.61
N LYS A 113 -2.26 -11.59 9.62
CA LYS A 113 -3.73 -11.58 9.54
C LYS A 113 -4.30 -10.17 9.36
N GLU A 114 -3.71 -9.21 10.03
CA GLU A 114 -4.08 -7.80 9.98
C GLU A 114 -3.84 -7.23 8.57
N GLU A 115 -2.73 -7.58 7.94
CA GLU A 115 -2.41 -7.21 6.55
C GLU A 115 -3.35 -7.88 5.55
N GLN A 116 -3.73 -9.14 5.77
CA GLN A 116 -4.73 -9.83 4.95
C GLN A 116 -6.10 -9.16 5.02
N VAL A 117 -6.51 -8.69 6.20
CA VAL A 117 -7.74 -7.91 6.38
C VAL A 117 -7.63 -6.57 5.64
N MET A 118 -6.51 -5.89 5.76
CA MET A 118 -6.25 -4.62 5.07
C MET A 118 -6.32 -4.78 3.56
N LEU A 119 -5.67 -5.82 3.02
CA LEU A 119 -5.74 -6.15 1.60
C LEU A 119 -7.18 -6.40 1.14
N GLY A 120 -7.96 -7.16 1.91
CA GLY A 120 -9.36 -7.42 1.62
C GLY A 120 -10.20 -6.15 1.53
N LYS A 121 -10.00 -5.22 2.45
CA LYS A 121 -10.65 -3.90 2.44
C LYS A 121 -10.28 -3.08 1.20
N MET A 122 -8.98 -3.04 0.87
CA MET A 122 -8.51 -2.31 -0.32
C MET A 122 -9.05 -2.91 -1.61
N LEU A 123 -9.03 -4.24 -1.78
CA LEU A 123 -9.60 -4.92 -2.96
C LEU A 123 -11.08 -4.58 -3.12
N THR A 124 -11.85 -4.66 -2.05
CA THR A 124 -13.29 -4.36 -2.06
C THR A 124 -13.54 -2.91 -2.43
N ALA A 125 -12.87 -1.96 -1.79
CA ALA A 125 -13.06 -0.54 -2.03
C ALA A 125 -12.64 -0.11 -3.45
N PHE A 126 -11.59 -0.74 -3.99
CA PHE A 126 -11.12 -0.47 -5.36
C PHE A 126 -11.91 -1.22 -6.44
N GLY A 127 -12.83 -2.11 -6.06
CA GLY A 127 -13.62 -2.90 -6.99
C GLY A 127 -12.78 -3.90 -7.79
N ILE A 128 -11.67 -4.38 -7.22
CA ILE A 128 -10.79 -5.37 -7.84
C ILE A 128 -11.08 -6.73 -7.21
N SER A 129 -11.47 -7.70 -8.06
CA SER A 129 -11.74 -9.07 -7.59
C SER A 129 -10.45 -9.79 -7.19
N GLU A 130 -10.58 -10.74 -6.28
CA GLU A 130 -9.47 -11.62 -5.89
C GLU A 130 -8.90 -12.38 -7.11
N GLU A 131 -9.76 -12.82 -8.02
CA GLU A 131 -9.38 -13.50 -9.26
C GLU A 131 -8.50 -12.61 -10.15
N ARG A 132 -8.87 -11.33 -10.30
CA ARG A 132 -8.07 -10.37 -11.06
C ARG A 132 -6.73 -10.06 -10.40
N PHE A 133 -6.70 -10.01 -9.06
CA PHE A 133 -5.49 -9.69 -8.30
C PHE A 133 -4.54 -10.87 -8.13
N LYS A 134 -5.04 -12.12 -8.13
CA LYS A 134 -4.26 -13.34 -7.91
C LYS A 134 -2.95 -13.41 -8.71
N PRO A 135 -2.88 -13.12 -10.02
CA PRO A 135 -1.63 -13.17 -10.77
C PRO A 135 -0.57 -12.19 -10.26
N PHE A 136 -0.97 -11.00 -9.82
CA PHE A 136 -0.06 -10.02 -9.25
C PHE A 136 0.48 -10.49 -7.89
N PHE A 137 -0.40 -11.01 -7.06
CA PHE A 137 -0.03 -11.58 -5.77
C PHE A 137 0.96 -12.75 -5.93
N GLU A 138 0.72 -13.64 -6.88
CA GLU A 138 1.61 -14.75 -7.20
C GLU A 138 3.02 -14.31 -7.54
N VAL A 139 3.16 -13.28 -8.38
CA VAL A 139 4.46 -12.71 -8.73
C VAL A 139 5.18 -12.17 -7.50
N ILE A 140 4.48 -11.43 -6.63
CA ILE A 140 5.06 -10.86 -5.41
C ILE A 140 5.50 -11.96 -4.42
N VAL A 141 4.67 -12.97 -4.21
CA VAL A 141 5.01 -14.11 -3.35
C VAL A 141 6.26 -14.83 -3.85
N LEU A 142 6.35 -15.08 -5.15
CA LEU A 142 7.52 -15.73 -5.75
C LEU A 142 8.78 -14.84 -5.67
N LYS A 143 8.62 -13.54 -5.85
CA LYS A 143 9.73 -12.58 -5.75
C LYS A 143 10.33 -12.55 -4.34
N ASN A 144 9.50 -12.60 -3.31
CA ASN A 144 9.91 -12.36 -1.93
C ASN A 144 10.29 -13.64 -1.17
N ASP A 145 9.75 -14.78 -1.53
CA ASP A 145 10.03 -16.05 -0.85
C ASP A 145 11.29 -16.73 -1.39
N ARG A 146 12.41 -16.43 -0.76
CA ARG A 146 13.70 -17.05 -1.10
C ARG A 146 13.93 -18.41 -0.44
N SER A 147 13.05 -18.82 0.48
CA SER A 147 13.14 -20.12 1.17
C SER A 147 13.03 -21.31 0.22
N VAL A 148 12.47 -21.12 -0.97
CA VAL A 148 12.43 -22.12 -2.05
C VAL A 148 13.82 -22.60 -2.47
N PHE A 149 14.87 -21.79 -2.29
CA PHE A 149 16.26 -22.16 -2.60
C PHE A 149 17.00 -22.81 -1.44
N THR A 150 16.56 -22.58 -0.22
CA THR A 150 17.24 -23.04 1.00
C THR A 150 16.56 -24.25 1.63
N ASN A 151 15.28 -24.46 1.38
CA ASN A 151 14.50 -25.57 1.87
C ASN A 151 14.04 -26.47 0.73
N LYS A 152 14.75 -27.59 0.51
CA LYS A 152 14.42 -28.57 -0.55
C LYS A 152 13.01 -29.18 -0.45
N ASN A 153 12.46 -29.21 0.76
CA ASN A 153 11.11 -29.74 1.04
C ASN A 153 10.04 -28.64 1.05
N HIS A 154 10.38 -27.43 0.60
CA HIS A 154 9.42 -26.35 0.57
C HIS A 154 8.22 -26.70 -0.33
N PRO A 155 6.98 -26.46 0.13
CA PRO A 155 5.78 -26.83 -0.65
C PRO A 155 5.75 -26.26 -2.07
N LYS A 156 6.29 -25.06 -2.28
CA LYS A 156 6.38 -24.42 -3.60
C LYS A 156 7.34 -25.13 -4.58
N ASN A 157 8.23 -26.01 -4.08
CA ASN A 157 9.14 -26.78 -4.92
C ASN A 157 8.50 -28.06 -5.48
N LYS A 158 7.23 -28.32 -5.17
CA LYS A 158 6.49 -29.46 -5.69
C LYS A 158 5.89 -29.14 -7.06
N ASP A 159 5.94 -30.14 -7.96
CA ASP A 159 5.26 -30.03 -9.24
C ASP A 159 3.77 -29.74 -9.04
N GLY A 160 3.23 -28.81 -9.81
CA GLY A 160 1.82 -28.43 -9.73
C GLY A 160 1.47 -27.54 -8.52
N TYR A 161 2.47 -26.95 -7.84
CA TYR A 161 2.18 -25.96 -6.80
C TYR A 161 1.49 -24.73 -7.39
N GLU A 162 0.39 -24.33 -6.77
CA GLU A 162 -0.32 -23.10 -7.08
C GLU A 162 -0.30 -22.17 -5.87
N VAL A 163 -0.01 -20.89 -6.11
CA VAL A 163 -0.11 -19.86 -5.08
C VAL A 163 -1.57 -19.61 -4.74
N LYS A 164 -1.89 -19.60 -3.45
CA LYS A 164 -3.20 -19.24 -2.96
C LYS A 164 -3.17 -17.78 -2.51
N LEU A 165 -4.12 -16.99 -2.99
CA LEU A 165 -4.34 -15.66 -2.47
C LEU A 165 -5.06 -15.78 -1.12
N GLU A 166 -4.37 -15.39 -0.06
CA GLU A 166 -4.91 -15.34 1.28
C GLU A 166 -5.46 -13.95 1.57
N VAL A 167 -6.77 -13.86 1.63
CA VAL A 167 -7.51 -12.64 2.01
C VAL A 167 -8.46 -13.01 3.14
N SER A 168 -8.31 -12.34 4.27
CA SER A 168 -9.26 -12.50 5.37
C SER A 168 -10.49 -11.63 5.10
N LYS A 169 -11.64 -12.28 5.06
CA LYS A 169 -12.93 -11.58 5.06
C LYS A 169 -13.26 -11.13 6.49
N VAL A 170 -13.64 -9.89 6.62
CA VAL A 170 -14.15 -9.32 7.88
C VAL A 170 -15.58 -9.75 8.07
#